data_52b363726a435e4c07edef9a734f2fb5
#
_entry.id   52b363726a435e4c07edef9a734f2fb5
#
_cell.length_a   1.000
_cell.length_b   1.000
_cell.length_c   1.000
_cell.angle_alpha   90.00
_cell.angle_beta   90.00
_cell.angle_gamma   90.00
#
_symmetry.space_group_name_H-M   'P 1'
#
loop_
_entity.id
_entity.type
_entity.pdbx_description
1 polymer ?
#
loop_
_entity_poly.entity_id
_entity_poly.type
_entity_poly.pdbx_seq_one_letter_code
_entity_poly.pdbx_strand_id
1 'polypeptide(L)'
;MNAYLTYGIIFVILLALELCYFKVADHFNIIDKPNERSSHSTIVLRGGGIIFLIGIWIWSAFFGFQYPWFLAGLTLVAGISFVDDIHSLPDLVRLVAQFAAAAMAFYQLGILHWSMWWIILLALIVYVGATNVINFMDGINGITAGYSLAVLIPLALVNTNGIFVEQSLIISTVLASLVFCIFNFRPKGNAKCFAGDVGSIGIAFIILFLLGNVMIKTTDITWLIFLLVYGVDGCLTIVHRIMLHENLGEAHRKHTYQIMANELKVGHVKVALLYTVMQLVISLGFIYLCPDTVIAHWLYLVGVSAVLAVAYILFMKKNYHLHEEYLISLKQ
;
A
#
# COMPACT_ATOMS: atom_id res chain seq x y z
N MET A 1 -3.21 -32.14 0.19
CA MET A 1 -3.99 -31.52 1.29
C MET A 1 -5.12 -30.71 0.66
N ASN A 2 -6.31 -30.70 1.26
CA ASN A 2 -7.43 -29.90 0.73
C ASN A 2 -7.02 -28.41 0.77
N ALA A 3 -7.22 -27.65 -0.33
CA ALA A 3 -6.82 -26.26 -0.44
C ALA A 3 -7.38 -25.38 0.70
N TYR A 4 -8.64 -25.59 1.09
CA TYR A 4 -9.25 -24.85 2.19
C TYR A 4 -8.58 -25.12 3.54
N LEU A 5 -8.17 -26.36 3.79
CA LEU A 5 -7.44 -26.71 5.00
C LEU A 5 -6.06 -26.05 5.02
N THR A 6 -5.38 -26.01 3.88
CA THR A 6 -4.07 -25.34 3.74
C THR A 6 -4.18 -23.85 4.08
N TYR A 7 -5.15 -23.14 3.50
CA TYR A 7 -5.37 -21.73 3.78
C TYR A 7 -5.78 -21.46 5.23
N GLY A 8 -6.59 -22.37 5.82
CA GLY A 8 -6.92 -22.29 7.24
C GLY A 8 -5.67 -22.41 8.15
N ILE A 9 -4.77 -23.34 7.81
CA ILE A 9 -3.50 -23.52 8.54
C ILE A 9 -2.62 -22.27 8.38
N ILE A 10 -2.47 -21.75 7.15
CA ILE A 10 -1.71 -20.53 6.88
C ILE A 10 -2.25 -19.36 7.71
N PHE A 11 -3.58 -19.18 7.75
CA PHE A 11 -4.19 -18.10 8.54
C PHE A 11 -3.86 -18.23 10.04
N VAL A 12 -3.96 -19.43 10.61
CA VAL A 12 -3.66 -19.68 12.02
C VAL A 12 -2.15 -19.45 12.31
N ILE A 13 -1.27 -19.87 11.41
CA ILE A 13 0.18 -19.63 11.55
C ILE A 13 0.46 -18.13 11.50
N LEU A 14 -0.12 -17.39 10.55
CA LEU A 14 0.04 -15.93 10.44
C LEU A 14 -0.47 -15.23 11.70
N LEU A 15 -1.64 -15.61 12.21
CA LEU A 15 -2.17 -15.03 13.43
C LEU A 15 -1.25 -15.28 14.64
N ALA A 16 -0.71 -16.50 14.78
CA ALA A 16 0.22 -16.82 15.84
C ALA A 16 1.53 -16.03 15.72
N LEU A 17 2.07 -15.89 14.51
CA LEU A 17 3.31 -15.12 14.27
C LEU A 17 3.12 -13.63 14.50
N GLU A 18 1.97 -13.06 14.15
CA GLU A 18 1.66 -11.66 14.46
C GLU A 18 1.60 -11.43 15.99
N LEU A 19 0.96 -12.35 16.74
CA LEU A 19 0.95 -12.29 18.21
C LEU A 19 2.35 -12.48 18.83
N CYS A 20 3.19 -13.33 18.24
CA CYS A 20 4.60 -13.45 18.62
C CYS A 20 5.38 -12.16 18.33
N TYR A 21 5.14 -11.55 17.15
CA TYR A 21 5.75 -10.27 16.81
C TYR A 21 5.43 -9.18 17.83
N PHE A 22 4.19 -9.09 18.32
CA PHE A 22 3.83 -8.10 19.33
C PHE A 22 4.66 -8.25 20.61
N LYS A 23 4.94 -9.48 21.05
CA LYS A 23 5.81 -9.71 22.22
C LYS A 23 7.25 -9.28 21.94
N VAL A 24 7.75 -9.55 20.73
CA VAL A 24 9.09 -9.13 20.31
C VAL A 24 9.17 -7.61 20.22
N ALA A 25 8.21 -6.97 19.57
CA ALA A 25 8.16 -5.51 19.41
C ALA A 25 8.06 -4.79 20.77
N ASP A 26 7.26 -5.32 21.69
CA ASP A 26 7.15 -4.79 23.06
C ASP A 26 8.47 -4.94 23.82
N HIS A 27 9.09 -6.13 23.77
CA HIS A 27 10.37 -6.39 24.44
C HIS A 27 11.51 -5.51 23.95
N PHE A 28 11.57 -5.23 22.64
CA PHE A 28 12.61 -4.40 22.02
C PHE A 28 12.20 -2.92 21.87
N ASN A 29 11.06 -2.52 22.44
CA ASN A 29 10.52 -1.15 22.35
C ASN A 29 10.41 -0.64 20.90
N ILE A 30 9.97 -1.50 19.97
CA ILE A 30 9.66 -1.11 18.59
C ILE A 30 8.28 -0.45 18.60
N ILE A 31 8.26 0.84 18.94
CA ILE A 31 7.05 1.61 19.20
C ILE A 31 7.04 2.91 18.41
N ASP A 32 5.85 3.36 18.06
CA ASP A 32 5.62 4.70 17.53
C ASP A 32 5.11 5.61 18.64
N LYS A 33 5.88 6.68 18.93
CA LYS A 33 5.53 7.69 19.92
C LYS A 33 4.82 8.84 19.20
N PRO A 34 3.66 9.31 19.72
CA PRO A 34 2.97 10.46 19.15
C PRO A 34 3.88 11.67 19.04
N ASN A 35 3.78 12.36 17.90
CA ASN A 35 4.41 13.66 17.64
C ASN A 35 3.37 14.61 17.03
N GLU A 36 3.73 15.86 16.79
CA GLU A 36 2.84 16.91 16.23
C GLU A 36 2.24 16.53 14.86
N ARG A 37 2.88 15.63 14.11
CA ARG A 37 2.43 15.16 12.78
C ARG A 37 1.61 13.88 12.84
N SER A 38 1.56 13.23 14.02
CA SER A 38 0.87 11.96 14.20
C SER A 38 -0.65 12.11 14.19
N SER A 39 -1.32 11.14 13.60
CA SER A 39 -2.79 11.02 13.70
C SER A 39 -3.24 10.25 14.94
N HIS A 40 -2.32 9.78 15.79
CA HIS A 40 -2.58 9.05 17.03
C HIS A 40 -2.10 9.83 18.26
N SER A 41 -2.61 9.48 19.44
CA SER A 41 -2.32 10.14 20.71
C SER A 41 -1.76 9.19 21.77
N THR A 42 -1.63 7.91 21.46
CA THR A 42 -1.16 6.85 22.36
C THR A 42 0.04 6.15 21.73
N ILE A 43 0.92 5.58 22.56
CA ILE A 43 2.01 4.73 22.10
C ILE A 43 1.42 3.46 21.50
N VAL A 44 1.87 3.08 20.29
CA VAL A 44 1.41 1.91 19.55
C VAL A 44 2.62 1.12 19.04
N LEU A 45 2.54 -0.21 18.97
CA LEU A 45 3.59 -1.03 18.38
C LEU A 45 3.76 -0.68 16.89
N ARG A 46 5.01 -0.52 16.42
CA ARG A 46 5.34 -0.22 15.03
C ARG A 46 5.74 -1.50 14.30
N GLY A 47 5.57 -1.54 12.99
CA GLY A 47 6.07 -2.64 12.16
C GLY A 47 5.20 -3.90 12.15
N GLY A 48 3.93 -3.85 12.64
CA GLY A 48 3.00 -4.99 12.54
C GLY A 48 2.75 -5.44 11.10
N GLY A 49 2.99 -4.57 10.12
CA GLY A 49 2.93 -4.92 8.70
C GLY A 49 4.02 -5.89 8.21
N ILE A 50 4.98 -6.28 9.05
CA ILE A 50 5.93 -7.37 8.74
C ILE A 50 5.21 -8.67 8.38
N ILE A 51 3.96 -8.82 8.79
CA ILE A 51 3.14 -9.98 8.48
C ILE A 51 2.94 -10.17 6.97
N PHE A 52 3.02 -9.12 6.16
CA PHE A 52 2.96 -9.24 4.70
C PHE A 52 4.18 -9.98 4.15
N LEU A 53 5.39 -9.63 4.61
CA LEU A 53 6.61 -10.34 4.26
C LEU A 53 6.57 -11.81 4.76
N ILE A 54 6.20 -12.00 6.02
CA ILE A 54 6.08 -13.34 6.63
C ILE A 54 5.06 -14.18 5.85
N GLY A 55 3.93 -13.59 5.43
CA GLY A 55 2.91 -14.27 4.64
C GLY A 55 3.43 -14.81 3.31
N ILE A 56 4.28 -14.06 2.61
CA ILE A 56 4.90 -14.51 1.36
C ILE A 56 5.95 -15.60 1.61
N TRP A 57 6.72 -15.53 2.69
CA TRP A 57 7.65 -16.60 3.06
C TRP A 57 6.91 -17.91 3.40
N ILE A 58 5.79 -17.81 4.16
CA ILE A 58 4.94 -18.97 4.47
C ILE A 58 4.32 -19.53 3.18
N TRP A 59 3.80 -18.66 2.31
CA TRP A 59 3.31 -19.08 1.00
C TRP A 59 4.37 -19.86 0.24
N SER A 60 5.60 -19.33 0.15
CA SER A 60 6.72 -20.00 -0.55
C SER A 60 7.05 -21.36 0.06
N ALA A 61 6.97 -21.51 1.39
CA ALA A 61 7.20 -22.77 2.06
C ALA A 61 6.10 -23.82 1.78
N PHE A 62 4.84 -23.40 1.61
CA PHE A 62 3.72 -24.32 1.34
C PHE A 62 3.53 -24.65 -0.15
N PHE A 63 3.84 -23.71 -1.04
CA PHE A 63 3.53 -23.81 -2.47
C PHE A 63 4.79 -23.82 -3.36
N GLY A 64 5.97 -23.74 -2.78
CA GLY A 64 7.27 -23.72 -3.47
C GLY A 64 7.77 -22.33 -3.81
N PHE A 65 9.07 -22.23 -4.10
CA PHE A 65 9.77 -20.97 -4.38
C PHE A 65 9.65 -20.57 -5.85
N GLN A 66 8.41 -20.33 -6.32
CA GLN A 66 8.13 -20.09 -7.74
C GLN A 66 8.60 -18.74 -8.25
N TYR A 67 8.68 -17.72 -7.37
CA TYR A 67 9.09 -16.35 -7.72
C TYR A 67 10.29 -15.90 -6.87
N PRO A 68 11.48 -16.52 -7.06
CA PRO A 68 12.64 -16.29 -6.18
C PRO A 68 13.13 -14.85 -6.18
N TRP A 69 13.14 -14.17 -7.32
CA TRP A 69 13.58 -12.78 -7.41
C TRP A 69 12.58 -11.80 -6.81
N PHE A 70 11.28 -12.07 -6.95
CA PHE A 70 10.25 -11.31 -6.24
C PHE A 70 10.40 -11.48 -4.73
N LEU A 71 10.60 -12.71 -4.24
CA LEU A 71 10.80 -12.98 -2.82
C LEU A 71 12.07 -12.31 -2.28
N ALA A 72 13.17 -12.36 -3.04
CA ALA A 72 14.42 -11.68 -2.68
C ALA A 72 14.25 -10.16 -2.64
N GLY A 73 13.60 -9.57 -3.65
CA GLY A 73 13.30 -8.14 -3.70
C GLY A 73 12.39 -7.69 -2.56
N LEU A 74 11.32 -8.43 -2.27
CA LEU A 74 10.44 -8.16 -1.13
C LEU A 74 11.20 -8.24 0.20
N THR A 75 12.04 -9.25 0.37
CA THR A 75 12.83 -9.42 1.60
C THR A 75 13.82 -8.27 1.76
N LEU A 76 14.47 -7.84 0.68
CA LEU A 76 15.40 -6.71 0.70
C LEU A 76 14.67 -5.42 1.11
N VAL A 77 13.60 -5.06 0.40
CA VAL A 77 12.93 -3.79 0.64
C VAL A 77 12.22 -3.74 1.98
N ALA A 78 11.51 -4.80 2.36
CA ALA A 78 10.84 -4.88 3.66
C ALA A 78 11.85 -4.99 4.81
N GLY A 79 12.97 -5.70 4.62
CA GLY A 79 14.05 -5.80 5.61
C GLY A 79 14.70 -4.44 5.88
N ILE A 80 15.05 -3.68 4.86
CA ILE A 80 15.60 -2.32 5.01
C ILE A 80 14.56 -1.39 5.66
N SER A 81 13.29 -1.48 5.26
CA SER A 81 12.21 -0.70 5.86
C SER A 81 11.97 -1.06 7.33
N PHE A 82 12.14 -2.33 7.71
CA PHE A 82 12.07 -2.75 9.11
C PHE A 82 13.24 -2.19 9.94
N VAL A 83 14.43 -2.13 9.37
CA VAL A 83 15.57 -1.48 10.03
C VAL A 83 15.30 0.02 10.19
N ASP A 84 14.71 0.68 9.17
CA ASP A 84 14.32 2.09 9.24
C ASP A 84 13.24 2.37 10.30
N ASP A 85 12.30 1.44 10.48
CA ASP A 85 11.29 1.52 11.55
C ASP A 85 11.91 1.51 12.97
N ILE A 86 13.07 0.86 13.14
CA ILE A 86 13.78 0.75 14.42
C ILE A 86 14.82 1.88 14.56
N HIS A 87 15.59 2.09 13.52
CA HIS A 87 16.67 3.07 13.45
C HIS A 87 16.59 3.83 12.12
N SER A 88 16.23 5.09 12.17
CA SER A 88 16.09 5.92 10.98
C SER A 88 17.32 5.83 10.07
N LEU A 89 17.11 5.42 8.83
CA LEU A 89 18.14 5.27 7.81
C LEU A 89 18.19 6.51 6.90
N PRO A 90 19.35 6.80 6.29
CA PRO A 90 19.43 7.82 5.26
C PRO A 90 18.49 7.52 4.09
N ASP A 91 17.79 8.53 3.56
CA ASP A 91 16.83 8.40 2.44
C ASP A 91 17.46 7.70 1.22
N LEU A 92 18.75 7.95 0.95
CA LEU A 92 19.47 7.33 -0.16
C LEU A 92 19.54 5.80 -0.01
N VAL A 93 19.75 5.29 1.21
CA VAL A 93 19.83 3.84 1.47
C VAL A 93 18.49 3.19 1.17
N ARG A 94 17.40 3.80 1.64
CA ARG A 94 16.03 3.34 1.38
C ARG A 94 15.72 3.35 -0.11
N LEU A 95 16.05 4.45 -0.78
CA LEU A 95 15.82 4.60 -2.22
C LEU A 95 16.60 3.59 -3.05
N VAL A 96 17.88 3.36 -2.75
CA VAL A 96 18.71 2.36 -3.44
C VAL A 96 18.13 0.95 -3.23
N ALA A 97 17.70 0.62 -2.01
CA ALA A 97 17.06 -0.67 -1.74
C ALA A 97 15.75 -0.84 -2.52
N GLN A 98 14.93 0.21 -2.61
CA GLN A 98 13.68 0.19 -3.41
C GLN A 98 13.95 -0.02 -4.90
N PHE A 99 14.94 0.68 -5.49
CA PHE A 99 15.32 0.47 -6.89
C PHE A 99 15.90 -0.92 -7.15
N ALA A 100 16.73 -1.44 -6.24
CA ALA A 100 17.29 -2.78 -6.35
C ALA A 100 16.18 -3.85 -6.28
N ALA A 101 15.25 -3.71 -5.34
CA ALA A 101 14.11 -4.62 -5.21
C ALA A 101 13.18 -4.53 -6.45
N ALA A 102 12.90 -3.32 -6.95
CA ALA A 102 12.11 -3.13 -8.16
C ALA A 102 12.78 -3.77 -9.39
N ALA A 103 14.12 -3.66 -9.52
CA ALA A 103 14.86 -4.33 -10.58
C ALA A 103 14.76 -5.86 -10.47
N MET A 104 14.80 -6.43 -9.26
CA MET A 104 14.57 -7.86 -9.01
C MET A 104 13.15 -8.27 -9.42
N ALA A 105 12.13 -7.48 -9.08
CA ALA A 105 10.76 -7.72 -9.51
C ALA A 105 10.64 -7.69 -11.05
N PHE A 106 11.27 -6.72 -11.72
CA PHE A 106 11.28 -6.61 -13.18
C PHE A 106 12.02 -7.76 -13.86
N TYR A 107 13.10 -8.25 -13.23
CA TYR A 107 13.77 -9.46 -13.68
C TYR A 107 12.84 -10.68 -13.58
N GLN A 108 12.12 -10.82 -12.47
CA GLN A 108 11.12 -11.89 -12.28
C GLN A 108 9.98 -11.80 -13.30
N LEU A 109 9.56 -10.57 -13.66
CA LEU A 109 8.54 -10.31 -14.68
C LEU A 109 9.04 -10.54 -16.13
N GLY A 110 10.35 -10.73 -16.33
CA GLY A 110 10.93 -10.97 -17.65
C GLY A 110 10.95 -9.74 -18.57
N ILE A 111 10.88 -8.53 -18.01
CA ILE A 111 10.80 -7.29 -18.81
C ILE A 111 12.12 -6.53 -18.93
N LEU A 112 13.21 -7.04 -18.37
CA LEU A 112 14.52 -6.40 -18.46
C LEU A 112 15.18 -6.69 -19.82
N HIS A 113 14.79 -5.93 -20.85
CA HIS A 113 15.36 -6.01 -22.19
C HIS A 113 16.19 -4.77 -22.51
N TRP A 114 17.45 -4.93 -22.85
CA TRP A 114 18.37 -3.82 -23.12
C TRP A 114 17.89 -2.87 -24.24
N SER A 115 17.19 -3.39 -25.23
CA SER A 115 16.62 -2.57 -26.32
C SER A 115 15.59 -1.53 -25.87
N MET A 116 15.01 -1.70 -24.68
CA MET A 116 13.95 -0.82 -24.11
C MET A 116 14.40 -0.15 -22.82
N TRP A 117 15.70 0.04 -22.61
CA TRP A 117 16.28 0.51 -21.36
C TRP A 117 15.64 1.79 -20.82
N TRP A 118 15.26 2.74 -21.67
CA TRP A 118 14.64 3.99 -21.25
C TRP A 118 13.20 3.82 -20.74
N ILE A 119 12.43 2.88 -21.33
CA ILE A 119 11.09 2.52 -20.83
C ILE A 119 11.23 1.82 -19.47
N ILE A 120 12.21 0.92 -19.35
CA ILE A 120 12.49 0.21 -18.09
C ILE A 120 12.88 1.20 -17.01
N LEU A 121 13.73 2.17 -17.30
CA LEU A 121 14.10 3.22 -16.34
C LEU A 121 12.89 4.03 -15.90
N LEU A 122 12.04 4.45 -16.83
CA LEU A 122 10.79 5.16 -16.50
C LEU A 122 9.87 4.29 -15.65
N ALA A 123 9.69 3.03 -16.00
CA ALA A 123 8.86 2.09 -15.25
C ALA A 123 9.40 1.84 -13.82
N LEU A 124 10.73 1.76 -13.66
CA LEU A 124 11.37 1.67 -12.33
C LEU A 124 11.09 2.91 -11.48
N ILE A 125 11.20 4.11 -12.08
CA ILE A 125 10.88 5.37 -11.39
C ILE A 125 9.40 5.39 -10.96
N VAL A 126 8.49 4.99 -11.84
CA VAL A 126 7.06 4.91 -11.54
C VAL A 126 6.79 3.87 -10.46
N TYR A 127 7.43 2.71 -10.52
CA TYR A 127 7.28 1.64 -9.52
C TYR A 127 7.71 2.10 -8.12
N VAL A 128 8.90 2.71 -8.03
CA VAL A 128 9.42 3.25 -6.76
C VAL A 128 8.58 4.43 -6.29
N GLY A 129 8.17 5.31 -7.20
CA GLY A 129 7.25 6.41 -6.90
C GLY A 129 5.91 5.93 -6.34
N ALA A 130 5.28 4.93 -6.97
CA ALA A 130 4.04 4.34 -6.51
C ALA A 130 4.21 3.66 -5.13
N THR A 131 5.34 2.97 -4.90
CA THR A 131 5.67 2.39 -3.59
C THR A 131 5.68 3.47 -2.50
N ASN A 132 6.33 4.60 -2.76
CA ASN A 132 6.39 5.70 -1.79
C ASN A 132 5.03 6.42 -1.64
N VAL A 133 4.26 6.58 -2.71
CA VAL A 133 2.89 7.13 -2.60
C VAL A 133 2.02 6.25 -1.70
N ILE A 134 2.06 4.93 -1.88
CA ILE A 134 1.32 4.00 -1.01
C ILE A 134 1.80 4.08 0.44
N ASN A 135 3.12 4.24 0.67
CA ASN A 135 3.67 4.44 2.00
C ASN A 135 3.16 5.74 2.65
N PHE A 136 3.09 6.86 1.91
CA PHE A 136 2.53 8.12 2.43
C PHE A 136 1.05 8.05 2.78
N MET A 137 0.34 7.09 2.20
CA MET A 137 -1.07 6.86 2.50
C MET A 137 -1.30 6.04 3.79
N ASP A 138 -0.26 5.54 4.47
CA ASP A 138 -0.36 4.79 5.73
C ASP A 138 -0.34 5.72 6.96
N GLY A 139 -1.29 6.65 7.06
CA GLY A 139 -1.30 7.64 8.15
C GLY A 139 -2.44 7.51 9.16
N ILE A 140 -3.39 6.58 8.99
CA ILE A 140 -4.50 6.33 9.92
C ILE A 140 -4.81 4.83 10.03
N ASN A 141 -5.41 4.43 11.16
CA ASN A 141 -5.77 3.03 11.39
C ASN A 141 -6.68 2.47 10.31
N GLY A 142 -6.34 1.31 9.78
CA GLY A 142 -7.16 0.54 8.85
C GLY A 142 -7.01 0.92 7.39
N ILE A 143 -6.40 2.07 7.07
CA ILE A 143 -6.38 2.56 5.69
C ILE A 143 -5.56 1.64 4.77
N THR A 144 -4.37 1.24 5.18
CA THR A 144 -3.48 0.37 4.39
C THR A 144 -4.06 -1.04 4.28
N ALA A 145 -4.54 -1.61 5.40
CA ALA A 145 -5.14 -2.93 5.41
C ALA A 145 -6.41 -3.02 4.54
N GLY A 146 -7.34 -2.07 4.72
CA GLY A 146 -8.59 -2.02 3.97
C GLY A 146 -8.37 -1.78 2.48
N TYR A 147 -7.51 -0.81 2.15
CA TYR A 147 -7.18 -0.51 0.76
C TYR A 147 -6.50 -1.70 0.06
N SER A 148 -5.55 -2.37 0.73
CA SER A 148 -4.91 -3.56 0.17
C SER A 148 -5.92 -4.66 -0.15
N LEU A 149 -6.91 -4.90 0.73
CA LEU A 149 -7.99 -5.84 0.46
C LEU A 149 -8.87 -5.41 -0.72
N ALA A 150 -9.14 -4.09 -0.87
CA ALA A 150 -9.91 -3.55 -1.99
C ALA A 150 -9.21 -3.72 -3.35
N VAL A 151 -7.89 -3.90 -3.34
CA VAL A 151 -7.08 -4.23 -4.53
C VAL A 151 -6.96 -5.74 -4.71
N LEU A 152 -6.57 -6.46 -3.66
CA LEU A 152 -6.24 -7.88 -3.72
C LEU A 152 -7.46 -8.77 -4.01
N ILE A 153 -8.63 -8.45 -3.43
CA ILE A 153 -9.84 -9.26 -3.64
C ILE A 153 -10.29 -9.22 -5.12
N PRO A 154 -10.43 -8.04 -5.77
CA PRO A 154 -10.72 -7.99 -7.20
C PRO A 154 -9.63 -8.64 -8.07
N LEU A 155 -8.33 -8.50 -7.74
CA LEU A 155 -7.27 -9.23 -8.44
C LEU A 155 -7.41 -10.74 -8.31
N ALA A 156 -7.80 -11.25 -7.14
CA ALA A 156 -8.06 -12.67 -6.94
C ALA A 156 -9.23 -13.17 -7.80
N LEU A 157 -10.28 -12.34 -7.99
CA LEU A 157 -11.41 -12.66 -8.86
C LEU A 157 -11.00 -12.74 -10.34
N VAL A 158 -10.17 -11.82 -10.80
CA VAL A 158 -9.65 -11.81 -12.18
C VAL A 158 -8.66 -12.96 -12.40
N ASN A 159 -7.84 -13.29 -11.40
CA ASN A 159 -6.83 -14.34 -11.52
C ASN A 159 -7.39 -15.77 -11.37
N THR A 160 -8.70 -15.97 -11.48
CA THR A 160 -9.30 -17.30 -11.35
C THR A 160 -8.55 -18.33 -12.21
N ASN A 161 -8.14 -19.45 -11.62
CA ASN A 161 -7.31 -20.48 -12.24
C ASN A 161 -5.85 -20.07 -12.57
N GLY A 162 -5.31 -19.05 -11.94
CA GLY A 162 -3.90 -18.68 -12.11
C GLY A 162 -3.56 -18.06 -13.47
N ILE A 163 -4.41 -17.19 -13.99
CA ILE A 163 -4.28 -16.61 -15.32
C ILE A 163 -2.97 -15.84 -15.49
N PHE A 164 -2.55 -15.06 -14.47
CA PHE A 164 -1.34 -14.25 -14.55
C PHE A 164 -0.32 -14.52 -13.43
N VAL A 165 -0.76 -15.10 -12.30
CA VAL A 165 0.10 -15.49 -11.17
C VAL A 165 -0.53 -16.68 -10.44
N GLU A 166 0.27 -17.41 -9.65
CA GLU A 166 -0.27 -18.45 -8.77
C GLU A 166 -1.36 -17.88 -7.86
N GLN A 167 -2.58 -18.42 -7.95
CA GLN A 167 -3.75 -17.98 -7.17
C GLN A 167 -3.47 -18.00 -5.66
N SER A 168 -2.69 -18.98 -5.21
CA SER A 168 -2.30 -19.14 -3.81
C SER A 168 -1.49 -17.97 -3.27
N LEU A 169 -0.72 -17.27 -4.12
CA LEU A 169 0.04 -16.07 -3.74
C LEU A 169 -0.91 -14.94 -3.34
N ILE A 170 -1.93 -14.67 -4.18
CA ILE A 170 -2.91 -13.62 -3.90
C ILE A 170 -3.71 -13.98 -2.64
N ILE A 171 -4.18 -15.23 -2.53
CA ILE A 171 -4.95 -15.66 -1.35
C ILE A 171 -4.12 -15.54 -0.08
N SER A 172 -2.85 -15.97 -0.07
CA SER A 172 -1.98 -15.84 1.10
C SER A 172 -1.73 -14.38 1.49
N THR A 173 -1.62 -13.48 0.50
CA THR A 173 -1.53 -12.04 0.74
C THR A 173 -2.81 -11.47 1.33
N VAL A 174 -3.98 -11.93 0.85
CA VAL A 174 -5.28 -11.58 1.45
C VAL A 174 -5.37 -12.04 2.89
N LEU A 175 -4.93 -13.27 3.20
CA LEU A 175 -4.93 -13.80 4.57
C LEU A 175 -4.02 -12.98 5.49
N ALA A 176 -2.82 -12.61 5.04
CA ALA A 176 -1.93 -11.72 5.80
C ALA A 176 -2.57 -10.35 6.04
N SER A 177 -3.25 -9.79 5.02
CA SER A 177 -3.96 -8.51 5.15
C SER A 177 -5.13 -8.60 6.12
N LEU A 178 -5.86 -9.72 6.14
CA LEU A 178 -6.95 -9.97 7.11
C LEU A 178 -6.41 -10.07 8.54
N VAL A 179 -5.29 -10.78 8.75
CA VAL A 179 -4.65 -10.85 10.08
C VAL A 179 -4.23 -9.45 10.53
N PHE A 180 -3.60 -8.66 9.67
CA PHE A 180 -3.23 -7.29 10.00
C PHE A 180 -4.47 -6.43 10.30
N CYS A 181 -5.57 -6.57 9.54
CA CYS A 181 -6.85 -5.89 9.81
C CYS A 181 -7.36 -6.12 11.24
N ILE A 182 -7.27 -7.34 11.76
CA ILE A 182 -7.77 -7.67 13.11
C ILE A 182 -7.15 -6.76 14.17
N PHE A 183 -5.90 -6.33 13.99
CA PHE A 183 -5.15 -5.56 14.97
C PHE A 183 -5.06 -4.07 14.66
N ASN A 184 -5.06 -3.70 13.37
CA ASN A 184 -4.88 -2.32 12.92
C ASN A 184 -6.20 -1.60 12.58
N PHE A 185 -7.21 -2.28 11.98
CA PHE A 185 -8.46 -1.65 11.52
C PHE A 185 -9.40 -1.36 12.70
N ARG A 186 -9.02 -0.39 13.53
CA ARG A 186 -9.69 -0.06 14.78
C ARG A 186 -9.83 1.45 14.94
N PRO A 187 -10.78 1.92 15.80
CA PRO A 187 -10.89 3.33 16.12
C PRO A 187 -9.57 3.92 16.62
N LYS A 188 -9.43 5.25 16.50
CA LYS A 188 -8.28 6.00 17.01
C LYS A 188 -8.01 5.64 18.46
N GLY A 189 -6.76 5.35 18.79
CA GLY A 189 -6.32 4.94 20.14
C GLY A 189 -6.49 3.46 20.47
N ASN A 190 -7.14 2.65 19.61
CA ASN A 190 -7.42 1.24 19.87
C ASN A 190 -6.64 0.27 18.96
N ALA A 191 -5.88 0.77 17.96
CA ALA A 191 -5.01 -0.07 17.17
C ALA A 191 -3.92 -0.69 18.06
N LYS A 192 -3.63 -1.97 17.83
CA LYS A 192 -2.57 -2.69 18.54
C LYS A 192 -1.20 -2.49 17.91
N CYS A 193 -1.17 -2.27 16.60
CA CYS A 193 0.04 -2.02 15.84
C CYS A 193 -0.24 -1.09 14.66
N PHE A 194 0.80 -0.43 14.17
CA PHE A 194 0.84 0.24 12.87
C PHE A 194 1.60 -0.62 11.86
N ALA A 195 1.36 -0.40 10.57
CA ALA A 195 2.05 -1.14 9.53
C ALA A 195 3.57 -0.91 9.60
N GLY A 196 3.98 0.31 9.85
CA GLY A 196 5.36 0.75 9.70
C GLY A 196 5.77 0.81 8.23
N ASP A 197 6.98 1.29 7.96
CA ASP A 197 7.52 1.29 6.61
C ASP A 197 7.69 -0.14 6.09
N VAL A 198 8.03 -1.10 6.96
CA VAL A 198 8.09 -2.52 6.60
C VAL A 198 6.78 -3.03 6.00
N GLY A 199 5.65 -2.62 6.56
CA GLY A 199 4.33 -3.05 6.10
C GLY A 199 3.83 -2.31 4.88
N SER A 200 3.84 -0.98 4.91
CA SER A 200 3.30 -0.16 3.81
C SER A 200 4.12 -0.32 2.52
N ILE A 201 5.45 -0.34 2.60
CA ILE A 201 6.35 -0.60 1.47
C ILE A 201 6.27 -2.07 1.04
N GLY A 202 6.21 -3.01 2.00
CA GLY A 202 6.09 -4.43 1.69
C GLY A 202 4.82 -4.78 0.93
N ILE A 203 3.66 -4.32 1.40
CA ILE A 203 2.39 -4.57 0.70
C ILE A 203 2.30 -3.82 -0.64
N ALA A 204 2.86 -2.60 -0.72
CA ALA A 204 2.96 -1.87 -1.98
C ALA A 204 3.75 -2.65 -3.02
N PHE A 205 4.91 -3.19 -2.64
CA PHE A 205 5.76 -4.01 -3.49
C PHE A 205 5.02 -5.26 -4.00
N ILE A 206 4.28 -5.96 -3.12
CA ILE A 206 3.47 -7.13 -3.50
C ILE A 206 2.38 -6.74 -4.50
N ILE A 207 1.60 -5.69 -4.21
CA ILE A 207 0.52 -5.22 -5.09
C ILE A 207 1.06 -4.81 -6.46
N LEU A 208 2.18 -4.06 -6.50
CA LEU A 208 2.78 -3.62 -7.74
C LEU A 208 3.32 -4.79 -8.57
N PHE A 209 3.87 -5.83 -7.93
CA PHE A 209 4.27 -7.07 -8.61
C PHE A 209 3.06 -7.79 -9.22
N LEU A 210 1.95 -7.91 -8.49
CA LEU A 210 0.72 -8.53 -9.00
C LEU A 210 0.13 -7.73 -10.16
N LEU A 211 0.09 -6.39 -10.05
CA LEU A 211 -0.34 -5.52 -11.13
C LEU A 211 0.58 -5.61 -12.35
N GLY A 212 1.90 -5.67 -12.14
CA GLY A 212 2.86 -5.91 -13.22
C GLY A 212 2.57 -7.20 -13.99
N ASN A 213 2.27 -8.30 -13.28
CA ASN A 213 1.91 -9.57 -13.92
C ASN A 213 0.64 -9.46 -14.77
N VAL A 214 -0.44 -8.85 -14.25
CA VAL A 214 -1.67 -8.72 -15.04
C VAL A 214 -1.49 -7.78 -16.22
N MET A 215 -0.77 -6.66 -16.06
CA MET A 215 -0.45 -5.72 -17.16
C MET A 215 0.32 -6.40 -18.29
N ILE A 216 1.33 -7.20 -17.96
CA ILE A 216 2.11 -7.93 -18.95
C ILE A 216 1.25 -8.98 -19.63
N LYS A 217 0.45 -9.73 -18.86
CA LYS A 217 -0.41 -10.79 -19.39
C LYS A 217 -1.50 -10.27 -20.32
N THR A 218 -2.07 -9.11 -20.00
CA THR A 218 -3.13 -8.47 -20.78
C THR A 218 -2.62 -7.47 -21.80
N THR A 219 -1.33 -7.12 -21.74
CA THR A 219 -0.73 -5.99 -22.49
C THR A 219 -1.48 -4.68 -22.29
N ASP A 220 -2.04 -4.47 -21.10
CA ASP A 220 -2.89 -3.33 -20.77
C ASP A 220 -2.40 -2.62 -19.49
N ILE A 221 -1.92 -1.40 -19.63
CA ILE A 221 -1.47 -0.57 -18.52
C ILE A 221 -2.62 0.02 -17.69
N THR A 222 -3.85 0.00 -18.22
CA THR A 222 -5.01 0.60 -17.55
C THR A 222 -5.38 -0.11 -16.23
N TRP A 223 -4.82 -1.30 -15.96
CA TRP A 223 -4.87 -1.94 -14.64
C TRP A 223 -4.33 -1.08 -13.50
N LEU A 224 -3.62 0.02 -13.79
CA LEU A 224 -3.28 1.05 -12.79
C LEU A 224 -4.51 1.65 -12.10
N ILE A 225 -5.71 1.46 -12.64
CA ILE A 225 -6.98 1.85 -12.02
C ILE A 225 -7.16 1.25 -10.62
N PHE A 226 -6.51 0.10 -10.34
CA PHE A 226 -6.52 -0.54 -9.03
C PHE A 226 -5.77 0.26 -7.95
N LEU A 227 -5.01 1.28 -8.34
CA LEU A 227 -4.30 2.18 -7.43
C LEU A 227 -4.87 3.61 -7.42
N LEU A 228 -6.00 3.83 -8.09
CA LEU A 228 -6.41 5.16 -8.51
C LEU A 228 -6.74 6.08 -7.35
N VAL A 229 -7.43 5.59 -6.31
CA VAL A 229 -7.82 6.42 -5.16
C VAL A 229 -6.58 6.93 -4.41
N TYR A 230 -5.61 6.06 -4.15
CA TYR A 230 -4.33 6.44 -3.55
C TYR A 230 -3.48 7.29 -4.50
N GLY A 231 -3.47 6.93 -5.79
CA GLY A 231 -2.73 7.66 -6.80
C GLY A 231 -3.20 9.11 -6.94
N VAL A 232 -4.50 9.36 -6.96
CA VAL A 232 -5.06 10.72 -7.08
C VAL A 232 -4.77 11.53 -5.81
N ASP A 233 -5.08 11.01 -4.61
CA ASP A 233 -4.81 11.74 -3.37
C ASP A 233 -3.30 12.00 -3.21
N GLY A 234 -2.45 10.97 -3.40
CA GLY A 234 -1.01 11.09 -3.27
C GLY A 234 -0.40 12.06 -4.27
N CYS A 235 -0.66 11.86 -5.57
CA CYS A 235 -0.08 12.71 -6.62
C CYS A 235 -0.56 14.16 -6.53
N LEU A 236 -1.85 14.40 -6.32
CA LEU A 236 -2.36 15.76 -6.21
C LEU A 236 -1.89 16.46 -4.92
N THR A 237 -1.67 15.71 -3.83
CA THR A 237 -1.05 16.28 -2.63
C THR A 237 0.42 16.64 -2.88
N ILE A 238 1.17 15.84 -3.62
CA ILE A 238 2.54 16.18 -4.03
C ILE A 238 2.55 17.45 -4.90
N VAL A 239 1.66 17.52 -5.90
CA VAL A 239 1.51 18.73 -6.74
C VAL A 239 1.18 19.95 -5.89
N HIS A 240 0.23 19.83 -4.96
CA HIS A 240 -0.14 20.91 -4.05
C HIS A 240 1.06 21.39 -3.21
N ARG A 241 1.87 20.48 -2.69
CA ARG A 241 3.09 20.81 -1.94
C ARG A 241 4.15 21.52 -2.81
N ILE A 242 4.31 21.09 -4.06
CA ILE A 242 5.18 21.78 -5.03
C ILE A 242 4.71 23.23 -5.25
N MET A 243 3.40 23.43 -5.41
CA MET A 243 2.82 24.78 -5.56
C MET A 243 3.03 25.67 -4.32
N LEU A 244 3.11 25.06 -3.13
CA LEU A 244 3.42 25.72 -1.88
C LEU A 244 4.94 25.87 -1.65
N HIS A 245 5.80 25.46 -2.59
CA HIS A 245 7.26 25.49 -2.50
C HIS A 245 7.82 24.74 -1.27
N GLU A 246 7.17 23.65 -0.87
CA GLU A 246 7.60 22.84 0.27
C GLU A 246 8.65 21.80 -0.11
N ASN A 247 9.51 21.47 0.85
CA ASN A 247 10.44 20.36 0.73
C ASN A 247 9.66 19.02 0.73
N LEU A 248 9.69 18.30 -0.37
CA LEU A 248 8.97 17.03 -0.50
C LEU A 248 9.52 15.90 0.39
N GLY A 249 10.80 16.01 0.81
CA GLY A 249 11.42 15.05 1.73
C GLY A 249 10.97 15.22 3.19
N GLU A 250 10.29 16.31 3.54
CA GLU A 250 9.80 16.51 4.89
C GLU A 250 8.43 15.81 5.10
N ALA A 251 8.29 15.16 6.25
CA ALA A 251 7.03 14.54 6.64
C ALA A 251 5.93 15.60 6.78
N HIS A 252 4.72 15.31 6.30
CA HIS A 252 3.59 16.22 6.29
C HIS A 252 2.28 15.51 6.64
N ARG A 253 1.19 16.29 6.81
CA ARG A 253 -0.13 15.77 7.12
C ARG A 253 -1.22 16.47 6.29
N LYS A 254 -1.04 16.46 4.94
CA LYS A 254 -1.84 17.25 4.01
C LYS A 254 -2.72 16.44 3.07
N HIS A 255 -2.68 15.11 3.15
CA HIS A 255 -3.56 14.25 2.36
C HIS A 255 -5.03 14.45 2.75
N THR A 256 -5.94 14.28 1.80
CA THR A 256 -7.38 14.47 2.06
C THR A 256 -7.86 13.55 3.17
N TYR A 257 -7.41 12.28 3.21
CA TYR A 257 -7.78 11.35 4.28
C TYR A 257 -7.31 11.82 5.67
N GLN A 258 -6.15 12.47 5.76
CA GLN A 258 -5.62 12.98 7.02
C GLN A 258 -6.43 14.18 7.52
N ILE A 259 -6.78 15.10 6.62
CA ILE A 259 -7.66 16.24 6.92
C ILE A 259 -9.03 15.75 7.38
N MET A 260 -9.61 14.74 6.70
CA MET A 260 -10.86 14.13 7.12
C MET A 260 -10.77 13.52 8.53
N ALA A 261 -9.70 12.78 8.82
CA ALA A 261 -9.57 12.06 10.09
C ALA A 261 -9.22 12.99 11.25
N ASN A 262 -8.39 13.99 11.04
CA ASN A 262 -7.82 14.82 12.11
C ASN A 262 -8.57 16.14 12.28
N GLU A 263 -8.72 16.95 11.23
CA GLU A 263 -9.33 18.27 11.29
C GLU A 263 -10.86 18.16 11.30
N LEU A 264 -11.44 17.38 10.40
CA LEU A 264 -12.90 17.15 10.35
C LEU A 264 -13.39 16.12 11.37
N LYS A 265 -12.48 15.40 12.06
CA LYS A 265 -12.78 14.42 13.11
C LYS A 265 -13.79 13.33 12.68
N VAL A 266 -13.75 12.93 11.40
CA VAL A 266 -14.64 11.88 10.86
C VAL A 266 -14.37 10.52 11.50
N GLY A 267 -13.15 10.30 12.01
CA GLY A 267 -12.71 9.06 12.64
C GLY A 267 -12.03 8.10 11.66
N HIS A 268 -10.95 7.44 12.14
CA HIS A 268 -10.07 6.63 11.32
C HIS A 268 -10.80 5.54 10.54
N VAL A 269 -11.64 4.74 11.22
CA VAL A 269 -12.37 3.61 10.61
C VAL A 269 -13.29 4.08 9.48
N LYS A 270 -13.99 5.19 9.66
CA LYS A 270 -14.92 5.70 8.63
C LYS A 270 -14.17 6.18 7.40
N VAL A 271 -13.04 6.88 7.60
CA VAL A 271 -12.21 7.37 6.50
C VAL A 271 -11.53 6.20 5.78
N ALA A 272 -10.97 5.24 6.51
CA ALA A 272 -10.37 4.03 5.95
C ALA A 272 -11.39 3.22 5.14
N LEU A 273 -12.62 3.05 5.68
CA LEU A 273 -13.70 2.36 4.98
C LEU A 273 -14.13 3.10 3.71
N LEU A 274 -14.18 4.44 3.74
CA LEU A 274 -14.49 5.26 2.55
C LEU A 274 -13.49 4.97 1.42
N TYR A 275 -12.18 5.02 1.72
CA TYR A 275 -11.12 4.75 0.73
C TYR A 275 -11.17 3.30 0.22
N THR A 276 -11.40 2.35 1.13
CA THR A 276 -11.56 0.92 0.80
C THR A 276 -12.74 0.71 -0.16
N VAL A 277 -13.91 1.25 0.17
CA VAL A 277 -15.13 1.09 -0.64
C VAL A 277 -14.99 1.80 -1.98
N MET A 278 -14.44 3.03 -1.99
CA MET A 278 -14.20 3.75 -3.25
C MET A 278 -13.32 2.92 -4.21
N GLN A 279 -12.18 2.42 -3.73
CA GLN A 279 -11.30 1.61 -4.56
C GLN A 279 -11.96 0.30 -4.98
N LEU A 280 -12.66 -0.38 -4.08
CA LEU A 280 -13.36 -1.63 -4.39
C LEU A 280 -14.41 -1.44 -5.49
N VAL A 281 -15.22 -0.38 -5.39
CA VAL A 281 -16.25 -0.04 -6.40
C VAL A 281 -15.59 0.28 -7.75
N ILE A 282 -14.50 1.04 -7.77
CA ILE A 282 -13.76 1.36 -8.99
C ILE A 282 -13.18 0.08 -9.61
N SER A 283 -12.55 -0.77 -8.82
CA SER A 283 -11.95 -2.02 -9.30
C SER A 283 -13.00 -2.99 -9.83
N LEU A 284 -14.11 -3.20 -9.12
CA LEU A 284 -15.21 -4.05 -9.57
C LEU A 284 -15.94 -3.47 -10.77
N GLY A 285 -16.11 -2.15 -10.81
CA GLY A 285 -16.69 -1.46 -11.97
C GLY A 285 -15.84 -1.66 -13.23
N PHE A 286 -14.52 -1.60 -13.11
CA PHE A 286 -13.60 -1.88 -14.21
C PHE A 286 -13.74 -3.35 -14.70
N ILE A 287 -13.81 -4.31 -13.78
CA ILE A 287 -13.89 -5.73 -14.14
C ILE A 287 -15.25 -6.10 -14.78
N TYR A 288 -16.36 -5.60 -14.24
CA TYR A 288 -17.69 -6.12 -14.58
C TYR A 288 -18.55 -5.18 -15.43
N LEU A 289 -18.27 -3.89 -15.41
CA LEU A 289 -19.08 -2.88 -16.12
C LEU A 289 -18.35 -2.23 -17.30
N CYS A 290 -17.02 -2.22 -17.29
CA CYS A 290 -16.24 -1.67 -18.39
C CYS A 290 -16.19 -2.70 -19.53
N PRO A 291 -16.56 -2.33 -20.78
CA PRO A 291 -16.39 -3.22 -21.93
C PRO A 291 -14.92 -3.58 -22.14
N ASP A 292 -14.64 -4.82 -22.51
CA ASP A 292 -13.27 -5.31 -22.77
C ASP A 292 -12.74 -4.79 -24.12
N THR A 293 -12.49 -3.50 -24.17
CA THR A 293 -11.87 -2.80 -25.30
C THR A 293 -10.86 -1.77 -24.80
N VAL A 294 -9.77 -1.60 -25.53
CA VAL A 294 -8.72 -0.62 -25.18
C VAL A 294 -9.29 0.78 -24.97
N ILE A 295 -10.20 1.21 -25.84
CA ILE A 295 -10.82 2.54 -25.76
C ILE A 295 -11.65 2.67 -24.48
N ALA A 296 -12.47 1.68 -24.15
CA ALA A 296 -13.31 1.71 -22.95
C ALA A 296 -12.45 1.71 -21.66
N HIS A 297 -11.39 0.93 -21.62
CA HIS A 297 -10.44 0.90 -20.49
C HIS A 297 -9.79 2.27 -20.26
N TRP A 298 -9.31 2.93 -21.33
CA TRP A 298 -8.75 4.28 -21.21
C TRP A 298 -9.81 5.32 -20.84
N LEU A 299 -11.02 5.27 -21.42
CA LEU A 299 -12.09 6.17 -21.05
C LEU A 299 -12.51 6.00 -19.58
N TYR A 300 -12.55 4.76 -19.10
CA TYR A 300 -12.84 4.47 -17.69
C TYR A 300 -11.75 5.03 -16.79
N LEU A 301 -10.46 4.74 -17.08
CA LEU A 301 -9.32 5.24 -16.31
C LEU A 301 -9.32 6.78 -16.25
N VAL A 302 -9.39 7.44 -17.40
CA VAL A 302 -9.35 8.91 -17.48
C VAL A 302 -10.60 9.54 -16.84
N GLY A 303 -11.78 8.98 -17.10
CA GLY A 303 -13.03 9.48 -16.55
C GLY A 303 -13.10 9.40 -15.03
N VAL A 304 -12.74 8.23 -14.45
CA VAL A 304 -12.71 8.06 -12.99
C VAL A 304 -11.61 8.93 -12.37
N SER A 305 -10.43 9.03 -13.01
CA SER A 305 -9.35 9.93 -12.57
C SER A 305 -9.82 11.38 -12.50
N ALA A 306 -10.52 11.85 -13.52
CA ALA A 306 -11.05 13.21 -13.58
C ALA A 306 -12.09 13.47 -12.45
N VAL A 307 -12.99 12.52 -12.22
CA VAL A 307 -13.99 12.61 -11.14
C VAL A 307 -13.30 12.70 -9.77
N LEU A 308 -12.32 11.83 -9.50
CA LEU A 308 -11.57 11.84 -8.24
C LEU A 308 -10.74 13.12 -8.09
N ALA A 309 -10.11 13.60 -9.16
CA ALA A 309 -9.34 14.84 -9.13
C ALA A 309 -10.23 16.07 -8.84
N VAL A 310 -11.41 16.15 -9.46
CA VAL A 310 -12.39 17.20 -9.16
C VAL A 310 -12.84 17.12 -7.70
N ALA A 311 -13.16 15.91 -7.21
CA ALA A 311 -13.55 15.72 -5.81
C ALA A 311 -12.43 16.15 -4.86
N TYR A 312 -11.16 15.79 -5.14
CA TYR A 312 -9.99 16.24 -4.39
C TYR A 312 -9.87 17.76 -4.36
N ILE A 313 -9.93 18.42 -5.52
CA ILE A 313 -9.79 19.88 -5.63
C ILE A 313 -10.90 20.60 -4.86
N LEU A 314 -12.15 20.15 -5.01
CA LEU A 314 -13.28 20.72 -4.29
C LEU A 314 -13.15 20.52 -2.77
N PHE A 315 -12.70 19.34 -2.35
CA PHE A 315 -12.47 19.04 -0.93
C PHE A 315 -11.37 19.94 -0.36
N MET A 316 -10.22 20.03 -1.03
CA MET A 316 -9.09 20.86 -0.59
C MET A 316 -9.46 22.33 -0.55
N LYS A 317 -10.13 22.86 -1.60
CA LYS A 317 -10.60 24.25 -1.63
C LYS A 317 -11.52 24.58 -0.44
N LYS A 318 -12.35 23.62 -0.02
CA LYS A 318 -13.29 23.83 1.09
C LYS A 318 -12.65 23.67 2.46
N ASN A 319 -11.72 22.73 2.65
CA ASN A 319 -11.32 22.27 3.99
C ASN A 319 -9.84 22.52 4.32
N TYR A 320 -8.99 22.91 3.36
CA TYR A 320 -7.55 23.04 3.60
C TYR A 320 -7.20 24.13 4.63
N HIS A 321 -8.00 25.19 4.74
CA HIS A 321 -7.85 26.24 5.75
C HIS A 321 -7.84 25.67 7.19
N LEU A 322 -8.57 24.59 7.46
CA LEU A 322 -8.57 23.93 8.78
C LEU A 322 -7.19 23.37 9.14
N HIS A 323 -6.46 22.88 8.13
CA HIS A 323 -5.09 22.42 8.33
C HIS A 323 -4.14 23.59 8.57
N GLU A 324 -4.31 24.73 7.89
CA GLU A 324 -3.53 25.94 8.10
C GLU A 324 -3.75 26.49 9.51
N GLU A 325 -4.99 26.56 9.99
CA GLU A 325 -5.34 26.92 11.36
C GLU A 325 -4.65 26.02 12.39
N TYR A 326 -4.67 24.70 12.14
CA TYR A 326 -3.94 23.75 12.98
C TYR A 326 -2.43 24.05 13.03
N LEU A 327 -1.77 24.32 11.89
CA LEU A 327 -0.35 24.66 11.85
C LEU A 327 -0.03 25.96 12.60
N ILE A 328 -0.94 26.95 12.56
CA ILE A 328 -0.80 28.20 13.32
C ILE A 328 -0.89 27.93 14.82
N SER A 329 -1.83 27.06 15.24
CA SER A 329 -1.99 26.70 16.65
C SER A 329 -0.80 25.99 17.28
N LEU A 330 0.03 25.30 16.46
CA LEU A 330 1.26 24.66 16.93
C LEU A 330 2.41 25.65 17.18
N LYS A 331 2.32 26.88 16.63
CA LYS A 331 3.36 27.91 16.77
C LYS A 331 3.09 28.87 17.94
N GLN A 332 1.92 28.78 18.53
CA GLN A 332 1.50 29.51 19.73
C GLN A 332 1.79 28.73 21.01
#